data_fa27b6bc33c54e1cbdd176a655ddb83c
#
_entry.id   fa27b6bc33c54e1cbdd176a655ddb83c
#
_cell.length_a   1.000
_cell.length_b   1.000
_cell.length_c   1.000
_cell.angle_alpha   90.00
_cell.angle_beta   90.00
_cell.angle_gamma   90.00
#
_symmetry.space_group_name_H-M   'P 1'
#
loop_
_entity.id
_entity.type
_entity.pdbx_description
1 polymer ?
#
loop_
_entity_poly.entity_id
_entity_poly.type
_entity_poly.pdbx_seq_one_letter_code
_entity_poly.pdbx_strand_id
1 'polypeptide(L)'
;MKHFAKLLAGTALLVSMHTASIAADLVVGVSWSNFQEERWKTDEAAIKAALDAAGAKYISADAQSSAAKQLTDVETLISQGANAIIVLAQDSDAIGPAVEKAVAEGIPVVGYDRLIENKDAFYITFDNKEVGRLQAAEVFKVKPEGNYVFIKGSSSDPNADFLFAGQQEVLKEAIDSGKIKNVGEAYTDSWKPENAQKNMEQFLTKNDNKVDAVVASNDGTAGGAIAALAAQGLAGTVPVSGQDADFAALNRVALGTQTVSVWKDSRDLGREAAKIAVALAGGKKMSEIEGVTTFNGGPKGVEMQSIFLKPIAITKDNLNVVIEAGWIPKETACQGVKAGTVKACD
;
A
#
# COMPACT_ATOMS: atom_id res chain seq x y z
N MET A 1 78.29 33.17 37.38
CA MET A 1 77.48 32.04 37.81
C MET A 1 76.22 32.04 36.87
N LYS A 2 76.17 31.07 36.01
CA LYS A 2 75.20 31.02 34.88
C LYS A 2 74.10 30.03 35.23
N HIS A 3 72.83 30.49 35.30
CA HIS A 3 71.68 29.63 35.47
C HIS A 3 71.08 29.26 34.11
N PHE A 4 71.08 27.96 33.78
CA PHE A 4 70.37 27.39 32.65
C PHE A 4 68.91 27.12 33.01
N ALA A 5 68.00 27.74 32.31
CA ALA A 5 66.60 27.42 32.36
C ALA A 5 66.30 26.36 31.27
N LYS A 6 65.76 25.18 31.66
CA LYS A 6 65.30 24.15 30.75
C LYS A 6 63.84 24.39 30.42
N LEU A 7 63.51 24.64 29.16
CA LEU A 7 62.17 24.63 28.59
C LEU A 7 61.72 23.18 28.36
N LEU A 8 60.65 22.78 29.01
CA LEU A 8 59.91 21.53 28.67
C LEU A 8 58.84 21.85 27.65
N ALA A 9 58.99 21.36 26.44
CA ALA A 9 57.95 21.37 25.40
C ALA A 9 57.01 20.17 25.63
N GLY A 10 55.76 20.42 26.07
CA GLY A 10 54.73 19.41 26.19
C GLY A 10 54.06 19.21 24.86
N THR A 11 54.24 18.03 24.23
CA THR A 11 53.51 17.62 23.03
C THR A 11 52.11 17.14 23.41
N ALA A 12 51.10 17.92 23.14
CA ALA A 12 49.68 17.51 23.29
C ALA A 12 49.35 16.57 22.11
N LEU A 13 49.13 15.30 22.41
CA LEU A 13 48.61 14.31 21.45
C LEU A 13 47.11 14.55 21.34
N LEU A 14 46.67 15.15 20.24
CA LEU A 14 45.27 15.21 19.84
C LEU A 14 44.84 13.80 19.36
N VAL A 15 44.14 13.05 20.21
CA VAL A 15 43.44 11.83 19.85
C VAL A 15 42.17 12.24 19.11
N SER A 16 42.20 12.21 17.80
CA SER A 16 41.01 12.32 16.95
C SER A 16 40.21 11.04 17.12
N MET A 17 39.15 11.10 17.96
CA MET A 17 38.13 10.05 17.96
C MET A 17 37.39 10.13 16.62
N HIS A 18 37.74 9.24 15.70
CA HIS A 18 36.92 8.93 14.56
C HIS A 18 35.69 8.20 15.09
N THR A 19 34.55 8.90 15.15
CA THR A 19 33.25 8.24 15.25
C THR A 19 33.07 7.47 13.94
N ALA A 20 33.42 6.17 13.96
CA ALA A 20 33.09 5.28 12.87
C ALA A 20 31.60 5.33 12.63
N SER A 21 31.19 5.72 11.44
CA SER A 21 29.82 5.69 11.00
C SER A 21 29.32 4.26 11.11
N ILE A 22 28.39 4.02 12.06
CA ILE A 22 27.75 2.70 12.29
C ILE A 22 26.85 2.31 11.09
N ALA A 23 26.69 3.20 10.11
CA ALA A 23 25.81 2.97 8.95
C ALA A 23 26.33 1.94 7.92
N ALA A 24 27.64 1.56 7.95
CA ALA A 24 28.25 0.74 6.91
C ALA A 24 27.80 -0.74 6.91
N ASP A 25 27.21 -1.24 8.00
CA ASP A 25 26.81 -2.64 8.16
C ASP A 25 25.30 -2.86 8.44
N LEU A 26 24.48 -1.81 8.31
CA LEU A 26 23.06 -1.92 8.57
C LEU A 26 22.36 -2.75 7.47
N VAL A 27 21.66 -3.81 7.86
CA VAL A 27 20.90 -4.70 6.97
C VAL A 27 19.42 -4.55 7.26
N VAL A 28 18.62 -4.22 6.24
CA VAL A 28 17.17 -4.20 6.32
C VAL A 28 16.60 -5.34 5.49
N GLY A 29 15.87 -6.24 6.17
CA GLY A 29 15.14 -7.33 5.55
C GLY A 29 13.75 -6.87 5.09
N VAL A 30 13.31 -7.31 3.91
CA VAL A 30 11.94 -7.06 3.43
C VAL A 30 11.26 -8.37 3.10
N SER A 31 10.14 -8.66 3.78
CA SER A 31 9.31 -9.83 3.54
C SER A 31 8.10 -9.41 2.71
N TRP A 32 8.07 -9.82 1.46
CA TRP A 32 6.98 -9.58 0.51
C TRP A 32 5.94 -10.69 0.57
N SER A 33 4.65 -10.34 0.46
CA SER A 33 3.57 -11.30 0.34
C SER A 33 3.59 -12.02 -1.01
N ASN A 34 3.77 -11.26 -2.08
CA ASN A 34 3.91 -11.68 -3.48
C ASN A 34 4.24 -10.45 -4.35
N PHE A 35 4.39 -10.65 -5.65
CA PHE A 35 4.56 -9.59 -6.66
C PHE A 35 3.47 -9.61 -7.73
N GLN A 36 2.26 -10.04 -7.38
CA GLN A 36 1.12 -10.11 -8.30
C GLN A 36 0.60 -8.71 -8.64
N GLU A 37 0.40 -7.84 -7.65
CA GLU A 37 0.03 -6.44 -7.88
C GLU A 37 1.25 -5.67 -8.43
N GLU A 38 1.03 -4.89 -9.49
CA GLU A 38 2.07 -4.15 -10.22
C GLU A 38 2.86 -3.22 -9.29
N ARG A 39 2.17 -2.59 -8.36
CA ARG A 39 2.76 -1.62 -7.43
C ARG A 39 3.94 -2.18 -6.62
N TRP A 40 3.92 -3.47 -6.22
CA TRP A 40 4.96 -4.02 -5.33
C TRP A 40 6.37 -3.93 -5.90
N LYS A 41 6.52 -3.89 -7.23
CA LYS A 41 7.82 -3.65 -7.89
C LYS A 41 8.27 -2.21 -7.73
N THR A 42 7.34 -1.25 -7.77
CA THR A 42 7.61 0.17 -7.54
C THR A 42 7.94 0.41 -6.06
N ASP A 43 7.18 -0.20 -5.15
CA ASP A 43 7.45 -0.18 -3.70
C ASP A 43 8.86 -0.73 -3.40
N GLU A 44 9.22 -1.88 -3.94
CA GLU A 44 10.55 -2.48 -3.79
C GLU A 44 11.67 -1.57 -4.29
N ALA A 45 11.49 -1.00 -5.49
CA ALA A 45 12.47 -0.09 -6.07
C ALA A 45 12.68 1.16 -5.19
N ALA A 46 11.60 1.72 -4.64
CA ALA A 46 11.66 2.87 -3.74
C ALA A 46 12.34 2.54 -2.41
N ILE A 47 12.04 1.38 -1.82
CA ILE A 47 12.71 0.90 -0.60
C ILE A 47 14.21 0.72 -0.87
N LYS A 48 14.59 0.01 -1.94
CA LYS A 48 15.99 -0.20 -2.31
C LYS A 48 16.76 1.11 -2.46
N ALA A 49 16.20 2.05 -3.24
CA ALA A 49 16.83 3.34 -3.47
C ALA A 49 17.01 4.15 -2.17
N ALA A 50 16.03 4.10 -1.26
CA ALA A 50 16.10 4.80 0.01
C ALA A 50 17.12 4.16 0.97
N LEU A 51 17.21 2.83 1.00
CA LEU A 51 18.21 2.10 1.79
C LEU A 51 19.64 2.35 1.27
N ASP A 52 19.83 2.30 -0.07
CA ASP A 52 21.12 2.60 -0.69
C ASP A 52 21.58 4.03 -0.34
N ALA A 53 20.66 5.01 -0.40
CA ALA A 53 20.96 6.39 -0.02
C ALA A 53 21.31 6.55 1.47
N ALA A 54 20.80 5.66 2.33
CA ALA A 54 21.12 5.59 3.75
C ALA A 54 22.39 4.76 4.05
N GLY A 55 23.03 4.14 3.05
CA GLY A 55 24.14 3.23 3.24
C GLY A 55 23.76 1.90 3.87
N ALA A 56 22.51 1.49 3.80
CA ALA A 56 21.99 0.25 4.35
C ALA A 56 21.83 -0.83 3.27
N LYS A 57 22.13 -2.08 3.63
CA LYS A 57 22.00 -3.22 2.73
C LYS A 57 20.53 -3.70 2.69
N TYR A 58 20.00 -3.90 1.48
CA TYR A 58 18.71 -4.54 1.25
C TYR A 58 18.87 -6.06 1.11
N ILE A 59 18.06 -6.84 1.83
CA ILE A 59 17.83 -8.27 1.58
C ILE A 59 16.32 -8.52 1.56
N SER A 60 15.84 -9.51 0.82
CA SER A 60 14.40 -9.77 0.74
C SER A 60 14.06 -11.24 0.54
N ALA A 61 12.80 -11.55 0.84
CA ALA A 61 12.18 -12.83 0.55
C ALA A 61 10.75 -12.60 0.03
N ASP A 62 10.30 -13.47 -0.88
CA ASP A 62 8.96 -13.46 -1.50
C ASP A 62 8.19 -14.69 -1.02
N ALA A 63 7.11 -14.48 -0.30
CA ALA A 63 6.25 -15.54 0.23
C ALA A 63 5.42 -16.25 -0.86
N GLN A 64 5.35 -15.71 -2.07
CA GLN A 64 4.63 -16.30 -3.19
C GLN A 64 3.16 -16.62 -2.85
N SER A 65 2.51 -15.73 -2.12
CA SER A 65 1.13 -15.88 -1.60
C SER A 65 0.94 -17.02 -0.59
N SER A 66 2.02 -17.49 0.07
CA SER A 66 1.96 -18.50 1.11
C SER A 66 2.27 -17.92 2.49
N ALA A 67 1.27 -17.83 3.36
CA ALA A 67 1.44 -17.38 4.74
C ALA A 67 2.45 -18.25 5.52
N ALA A 68 2.40 -19.58 5.33
CA ALA A 68 3.35 -20.51 5.97
C ALA A 68 4.79 -20.28 5.49
N LYS A 69 5.00 -20.02 4.19
CA LYS A 69 6.32 -19.65 3.66
C LYS A 69 6.80 -18.34 4.24
N GLN A 70 5.91 -17.35 4.41
CA GLN A 70 6.28 -16.04 4.93
C GLN A 70 6.86 -16.12 6.35
N LEU A 71 6.36 -17.01 7.21
CA LEU A 71 6.95 -17.25 8.53
C LEU A 71 8.42 -17.67 8.41
N THR A 72 8.72 -18.64 7.56
CA THR A 72 10.08 -19.12 7.31
C THR A 72 10.95 -18.04 6.65
N ASP A 73 10.37 -17.23 5.77
CA ASP A 73 11.08 -16.12 5.10
C ASP A 73 11.57 -15.08 6.12
N VAL A 74 10.72 -14.69 7.07
CA VAL A 74 11.11 -13.76 8.16
C VAL A 74 12.21 -14.35 9.03
N GLU A 75 12.11 -15.63 9.41
CA GLU A 75 13.17 -16.33 10.16
C GLU A 75 14.49 -16.37 9.38
N THR A 76 14.42 -16.54 8.07
CA THR A 76 15.59 -16.52 7.19
C THR A 76 16.23 -15.13 7.16
N LEU A 77 15.44 -14.05 7.05
CA LEU A 77 15.94 -12.67 7.10
C LEU A 77 16.61 -12.35 8.44
N ILE A 78 16.03 -12.80 9.55
CA ILE A 78 16.66 -12.71 10.89
C ILE A 78 18.02 -13.41 10.89
N SER A 79 18.06 -14.66 10.43
CA SER A 79 19.28 -15.47 10.39
C SER A 79 20.37 -14.88 9.47
N GLN A 80 19.99 -14.11 8.47
CA GLN A 80 20.89 -13.36 7.57
C GLN A 80 21.40 -12.05 8.17
N GLY A 81 21.03 -11.74 9.43
CA GLY A 81 21.52 -10.60 10.16
C GLY A 81 20.76 -9.30 9.90
N ALA A 82 19.47 -9.37 9.56
CA ALA A 82 18.64 -8.18 9.45
C ALA A 82 18.59 -7.42 10.78
N ASN A 83 18.86 -6.12 10.74
CA ASN A 83 18.79 -5.21 11.90
C ASN A 83 17.41 -4.54 12.03
N ALA A 84 16.60 -4.56 10.97
CA ALA A 84 15.19 -4.23 10.95
C ALA A 84 14.49 -5.05 9.87
N ILE A 85 13.18 -5.28 10.02
CA ILE A 85 12.40 -6.01 9.03
C ILE A 85 11.16 -5.21 8.65
N ILE A 86 10.96 -5.02 7.34
CA ILE A 86 9.74 -4.48 6.74
C ILE A 86 8.91 -5.68 6.29
N VAL A 87 7.64 -5.75 6.67
CA VAL A 87 6.76 -6.89 6.38
C VAL A 87 5.50 -6.43 5.66
N LEU A 88 5.32 -6.86 4.42
CA LEU A 88 4.05 -6.84 3.71
C LEU A 88 3.35 -8.18 3.98
N ALA A 89 2.40 -8.23 4.92
CA ALA A 89 1.79 -9.48 5.35
C ALA A 89 0.94 -10.12 4.25
N GLN A 90 1.11 -11.43 4.02
CA GLN A 90 0.20 -12.23 3.19
C GLN A 90 -1.11 -12.51 3.95
N ASP A 91 -1.00 -12.73 5.24
CA ASP A 91 -2.10 -12.89 6.18
C ASP A 91 -1.73 -12.17 7.47
N SER A 92 -2.56 -11.20 7.85
CA SER A 92 -2.29 -10.28 8.97
C SER A 92 -2.28 -10.97 10.34
N ASP A 93 -2.99 -12.09 10.48
CA ASP A 93 -3.00 -12.87 11.72
C ASP A 93 -1.89 -13.92 11.72
N ALA A 94 -1.74 -14.66 10.63
CA ALA A 94 -0.78 -15.75 10.53
C ALA A 94 0.67 -15.30 10.66
N ILE A 95 1.00 -14.06 10.34
CA ILE A 95 2.37 -13.49 10.45
C ILE A 95 2.79 -13.22 11.91
N GLY A 96 1.84 -13.17 12.85
CA GLY A 96 2.07 -12.79 14.24
C GLY A 96 3.28 -13.47 14.90
N PRO A 97 3.41 -14.81 14.87
CA PRO A 97 4.53 -15.52 15.49
C PRO A 97 5.92 -15.10 14.97
N ALA A 98 6.03 -14.80 13.67
CA ALA A 98 7.29 -14.35 13.08
C ALA A 98 7.65 -12.90 13.51
N VAL A 99 6.64 -12.03 13.64
CA VAL A 99 6.81 -10.66 14.17
C VAL A 99 7.21 -10.72 15.65
N GLU A 100 6.54 -11.53 16.46
CA GLU A 100 6.88 -11.70 17.87
C GLU A 100 8.33 -12.22 18.06
N LYS A 101 8.77 -13.14 17.20
CA LYS A 101 10.14 -13.64 17.20
C LYS A 101 11.15 -12.53 16.89
N ALA A 102 10.92 -11.74 15.83
CA ALA A 102 11.81 -10.62 15.49
C ALA A 102 11.91 -9.62 16.64
N VAL A 103 10.77 -9.23 17.23
CA VAL A 103 10.71 -8.32 18.39
C VAL A 103 11.44 -8.89 19.60
N ALA A 104 11.28 -10.17 19.91
CA ALA A 104 11.96 -10.85 21.02
C ALA A 104 13.49 -10.88 20.85
N GLU A 105 13.98 -10.90 19.61
CA GLU A 105 15.41 -10.79 19.27
C GLU A 105 15.91 -9.33 19.21
N GLY A 106 15.04 -8.35 19.53
CA GLY A 106 15.38 -6.93 19.52
C GLY A 106 15.43 -6.31 18.12
N ILE A 107 14.88 -6.99 17.12
CA ILE A 107 14.82 -6.52 15.73
C ILE A 107 13.51 -5.76 15.52
N PRO A 108 13.54 -4.43 15.24
CA PRO A 108 12.35 -3.65 14.99
C PRO A 108 11.63 -4.11 13.72
N VAL A 109 10.29 -4.11 13.77
CA VAL A 109 9.43 -4.51 12.68
C VAL A 109 8.59 -3.33 12.21
N VAL A 110 8.52 -3.15 10.88
CA VAL A 110 7.64 -2.19 10.21
C VAL A 110 6.59 -2.98 9.44
N GLY A 111 5.33 -2.95 9.91
CA GLY A 111 4.16 -3.42 9.17
C GLY A 111 3.91 -2.47 8.00
N TYR A 112 4.10 -2.96 6.79
CA TYR A 112 4.08 -2.21 5.56
C TYR A 112 2.79 -2.41 4.79
N ASP A 113 2.07 -1.33 4.50
CA ASP A 113 0.79 -1.28 3.79
C ASP A 113 -0.33 -2.07 4.50
N ARG A 114 -0.16 -3.35 4.76
CA ARG A 114 -1.13 -4.23 5.44
C ARG A 114 -0.91 -4.24 6.95
N LEU A 115 -2.02 -4.15 7.70
CA LEU A 115 -1.98 -4.08 9.16
C LEU A 115 -1.46 -5.39 9.76
N ILE A 116 -0.51 -5.26 10.69
CA ILE A 116 -0.07 -6.33 11.59
C ILE A 116 -0.27 -5.81 13.01
N GLU A 117 -1.30 -6.29 13.71
CA GLU A 117 -1.62 -5.79 15.04
C GLU A 117 -0.66 -6.33 16.10
N ASN A 118 0.45 -5.63 16.27
CA ASN A 118 1.44 -5.86 17.33
C ASN A 118 1.91 -4.50 17.87
N LYS A 119 1.80 -4.28 19.18
CA LYS A 119 2.17 -3.01 19.83
C LYS A 119 3.65 -2.62 19.67
N ASP A 120 4.50 -3.60 19.41
CA ASP A 120 5.95 -3.44 19.24
C ASP A 120 6.35 -3.40 17.75
N ALA A 121 5.39 -3.37 16.82
CA ALA A 121 5.60 -3.12 15.40
C ALA A 121 5.13 -1.71 15.02
N PHE A 122 5.90 -1.02 14.19
CA PHE A 122 5.50 0.26 13.60
C PHE A 122 4.60 -0.01 12.39
N TYR A 123 3.51 0.76 12.23
CA TYR A 123 2.60 0.60 11.10
C TYR A 123 2.68 1.78 10.15
N ILE A 124 2.91 1.54 8.86
CA ILE A 124 2.86 2.56 7.82
C ILE A 124 2.00 2.11 6.65
N THR A 125 1.05 2.95 6.26
CA THR A 125 0.12 2.72 5.15
C THR A 125 -0.49 4.02 4.66
N PHE A 126 -1.46 3.95 3.73
CA PHE A 126 -2.36 5.05 3.39
C PHE A 126 -3.62 5.05 4.28
N ASP A 127 -4.34 6.16 4.35
CA ASP A 127 -5.67 6.18 4.98
C ASP A 127 -6.65 5.36 4.14
N ASN A 128 -6.77 4.07 4.49
CA ASN A 128 -7.59 3.11 3.73
C ASN A 128 -9.10 3.42 3.84
N LYS A 129 -9.57 4.03 4.94
CA LYS A 129 -10.96 4.50 5.00
C LYS A 129 -11.19 5.66 4.01
N GLU A 130 -10.24 6.58 3.92
CA GLU A 130 -10.34 7.67 2.95
C GLU A 130 -10.26 7.14 1.51
N VAL A 131 -9.42 6.14 1.24
CA VAL A 131 -9.44 5.45 -0.06
C VAL A 131 -10.85 4.95 -0.38
N GLY A 132 -11.48 4.24 0.56
CA GLY A 132 -12.86 3.76 0.39
C GLY A 132 -13.87 4.87 0.15
N ARG A 133 -13.78 5.98 0.89
CA ARG A 133 -14.64 7.16 0.68
C ARG A 133 -14.47 7.73 -0.72
N LEU A 134 -13.24 7.92 -1.19
CA LEU A 134 -12.94 8.43 -2.52
C LEU A 134 -13.49 7.52 -3.63
N GLN A 135 -13.33 6.19 -3.48
CA GLN A 135 -13.88 5.20 -4.40
C GLN A 135 -15.39 5.33 -4.54
N ALA A 136 -16.09 5.29 -3.41
CA ALA A 136 -17.54 5.36 -3.38
C ALA A 136 -18.07 6.71 -3.86
N ALA A 137 -17.41 7.81 -3.49
CA ALA A 137 -17.84 9.16 -3.88
C ALA A 137 -17.79 9.35 -5.39
N GLU A 138 -16.73 8.89 -6.07
CA GLU A 138 -16.64 9.04 -7.53
C GLU A 138 -17.61 8.13 -8.29
N VAL A 139 -17.88 6.92 -7.80
CA VAL A 139 -18.92 6.03 -8.36
C VAL A 139 -20.32 6.63 -8.14
N PHE A 140 -20.59 7.14 -6.93
CA PHE A 140 -21.86 7.73 -6.56
C PHE A 140 -22.21 8.99 -7.36
N LYS A 141 -21.22 9.82 -7.69
CA LYS A 141 -21.41 10.98 -8.59
C LYS A 141 -21.97 10.59 -9.96
N VAL A 142 -21.49 9.43 -10.48
CA VAL A 142 -21.91 8.94 -11.81
C VAL A 142 -23.27 8.22 -11.72
N LYS A 143 -23.50 7.48 -10.64
CA LYS A 143 -24.69 6.65 -10.47
C LYS A 143 -25.23 6.79 -9.04
N PRO A 144 -26.06 7.82 -8.76
CA PRO A 144 -26.52 8.10 -7.39
C PRO A 144 -27.62 7.15 -6.86
N GLU A 145 -28.08 6.22 -7.69
CA GLU A 145 -29.11 5.24 -7.33
C GLU A 145 -28.95 3.97 -8.18
N GLY A 146 -29.49 2.85 -7.70
CA GLY A 146 -29.53 1.60 -8.44
C GLY A 146 -28.95 0.41 -7.67
N ASN A 147 -28.65 -0.64 -8.41
CA ASN A 147 -28.13 -1.91 -7.91
C ASN A 147 -26.59 -1.88 -7.86
N TYR A 148 -26.05 -1.88 -6.68
CA TYR A 148 -24.60 -1.83 -6.44
C TYR A 148 -24.03 -3.19 -6.12
N VAL A 149 -22.84 -3.47 -6.62
CA VAL A 149 -22.01 -4.62 -6.28
C VAL A 149 -20.73 -4.15 -5.61
N PHE A 150 -20.31 -4.83 -4.54
CA PHE A 150 -19.08 -4.56 -3.80
C PHE A 150 -18.11 -5.73 -3.98
N ILE A 151 -17.01 -5.49 -4.68
CA ILE A 151 -15.90 -6.44 -4.85
C ILE A 151 -14.81 -6.08 -3.87
N LYS A 152 -14.83 -6.73 -2.71
CA LYS A 152 -13.88 -6.47 -1.61
C LYS A 152 -12.52 -7.12 -1.89
N GLY A 153 -11.50 -6.71 -1.13
CA GLY A 153 -10.18 -7.34 -1.16
C GLY A 153 -10.14 -8.71 -0.49
N SER A 154 -8.96 -9.17 -0.08
CA SER A 154 -8.81 -10.43 0.64
C SER A 154 -9.29 -10.32 2.09
N SER A 155 -10.01 -11.34 2.59
CA SER A 155 -10.46 -11.39 3.99
C SER A 155 -9.31 -11.59 5.01
N SER A 156 -8.13 -11.97 4.56
CA SER A 156 -6.92 -12.06 5.40
C SER A 156 -6.15 -10.73 5.54
N ASP A 157 -6.69 -9.65 4.92
CA ASP A 157 -6.10 -8.32 4.93
C ASP A 157 -7.14 -7.31 5.45
N PRO A 158 -6.96 -6.73 6.64
CA PRO A 158 -7.88 -5.75 7.21
C PRO A 158 -8.14 -4.51 6.34
N ASN A 159 -7.24 -4.20 5.39
CA ASN A 159 -7.46 -3.12 4.44
C ASN A 159 -8.76 -3.31 3.64
N ALA A 160 -9.13 -4.56 3.31
CA ALA A 160 -10.38 -4.84 2.62
C ALA A 160 -11.60 -4.32 3.38
N ASP A 161 -11.60 -4.45 4.71
CA ASP A 161 -12.69 -3.99 5.57
C ASP A 161 -12.61 -2.48 5.85
N PHE A 162 -11.41 -1.90 5.97
CA PHE A 162 -11.25 -0.44 6.08
C PHE A 162 -11.76 0.28 4.83
N LEU A 163 -11.41 -0.20 3.65
CA LEU A 163 -11.92 0.30 2.38
C LEU A 163 -13.45 0.22 2.34
N PHE A 164 -14.00 -0.95 2.65
CA PHE A 164 -15.44 -1.18 2.66
C PHE A 164 -16.16 -0.29 3.67
N ALA A 165 -15.60 -0.11 4.87
CA ALA A 165 -16.15 0.82 5.86
C ALA A 165 -16.20 2.26 5.33
N GLY A 166 -15.15 2.74 4.67
CA GLY A 166 -15.14 4.05 4.02
C GLY A 166 -16.18 4.16 2.90
N GLN A 167 -16.36 3.11 2.10
CA GLN A 167 -17.37 3.03 1.05
C GLN A 167 -18.79 3.12 1.65
N GLN A 168 -19.05 2.37 2.72
CA GLN A 168 -20.35 2.39 3.41
C GLN A 168 -20.65 3.74 4.06
N GLU A 169 -19.64 4.44 4.62
CA GLU A 169 -19.82 5.79 5.19
C GLU A 169 -20.41 6.77 4.15
N VAL A 170 -19.89 6.76 2.92
CA VAL A 170 -20.35 7.64 1.84
C VAL A 170 -21.73 7.26 1.32
N LEU A 171 -22.00 5.96 1.20
CA LEU A 171 -23.23 5.46 0.58
C LEU A 171 -24.37 5.25 1.56
N LYS A 172 -24.12 5.41 2.87
CA LYS A 172 -25.07 5.07 3.95
C LYS A 172 -26.47 5.65 3.73
N GLU A 173 -26.58 6.94 3.49
CA GLU A 173 -27.89 7.60 3.33
C GLU A 173 -28.65 7.05 2.12
N ALA A 174 -27.96 6.81 1.02
CA ALA A 174 -28.56 6.27 -0.20
C ALA A 174 -28.98 4.80 -0.04
N ILE A 175 -28.23 4.03 0.74
CA ILE A 175 -28.57 2.63 1.09
C ILE A 175 -29.76 2.62 2.05
N ASP A 176 -29.73 3.40 3.12
CA ASP A 176 -30.79 3.45 4.13
C ASP A 176 -32.12 3.93 3.54
N SER A 177 -32.09 4.85 2.57
CA SER A 177 -33.29 5.33 1.86
C SER A 177 -33.76 4.38 0.76
N GLY A 178 -33.01 3.31 0.46
CA GLY A 178 -33.33 2.35 -0.61
C GLY A 178 -33.04 2.85 -2.02
N LYS A 179 -32.44 4.01 -2.19
CA LYS A 179 -31.94 4.50 -3.50
C LYS A 179 -30.87 3.58 -4.06
N ILE A 180 -29.96 3.11 -3.20
CA ILE A 180 -28.95 2.10 -3.53
C ILE A 180 -29.35 0.77 -2.90
N LYS A 181 -29.28 -0.30 -3.69
CA LYS A 181 -29.46 -1.67 -3.24
C LYS A 181 -28.16 -2.43 -3.38
N ASN A 182 -27.63 -2.98 -2.28
CA ASN A 182 -26.53 -3.93 -2.34
C ASN A 182 -27.07 -5.27 -2.89
N VAL A 183 -26.75 -5.57 -4.15
CA VAL A 183 -27.20 -6.79 -4.83
C VAL A 183 -26.12 -7.86 -4.92
N GLY A 184 -24.90 -7.55 -4.49
CA GLY A 184 -23.77 -8.48 -4.43
C GLY A 184 -22.61 -7.92 -3.64
N GLU A 185 -22.06 -8.75 -2.74
CA GLU A 185 -20.88 -8.43 -1.95
C GLU A 185 -20.04 -9.69 -1.78
N ALA A 186 -18.75 -9.63 -2.07
CA ALA A 186 -17.84 -10.75 -1.86
C ALA A 186 -16.41 -10.27 -1.61
N TYR A 187 -15.70 -11.02 -0.76
CA TYR A 187 -14.25 -10.95 -0.68
C TYR A 187 -13.60 -11.60 -1.92
N THR A 188 -12.44 -11.10 -2.28
CA THR A 188 -11.64 -11.62 -3.38
C THR A 188 -10.38 -12.25 -2.80
N ASP A 189 -10.36 -13.56 -2.74
CA ASP A 189 -9.23 -14.30 -2.18
C ASP A 189 -7.91 -13.89 -2.83
N SER A 190 -6.94 -13.59 -1.96
CA SER A 190 -5.59 -13.14 -2.31
C SER A 190 -5.56 -11.93 -3.27
N TRP A 191 -6.60 -11.11 -3.32
CA TRP A 191 -6.75 -9.95 -4.21
C TRP A 191 -6.68 -10.31 -5.72
N LYS A 192 -6.87 -11.58 -6.10
CA LYS A 192 -6.65 -12.08 -7.47
C LYS A 192 -7.73 -11.60 -8.43
N PRO A 193 -7.35 -10.96 -9.57
CA PRO A 193 -8.31 -10.48 -10.57
C PRO A 193 -9.25 -11.56 -11.10
N GLU A 194 -8.76 -12.79 -11.28
CA GLU A 194 -9.57 -13.92 -11.74
C GLU A 194 -10.65 -14.34 -10.74
N ASN A 195 -10.43 -14.14 -9.43
CA ASN A 195 -11.44 -14.39 -8.41
C ASN A 195 -12.47 -13.26 -8.40
N ALA A 196 -12.04 -12.00 -8.60
CA ALA A 196 -12.95 -10.86 -8.75
C ALA A 196 -13.85 -11.03 -10.00
N GLN A 197 -13.28 -11.51 -11.10
CA GLN A 197 -14.06 -11.82 -12.32
C GLN A 197 -15.14 -12.86 -12.05
N LYS A 198 -14.79 -13.98 -11.41
CA LYS A 198 -15.76 -15.03 -11.03
C LYS A 198 -16.85 -14.51 -10.12
N ASN A 199 -16.51 -13.71 -9.12
CA ASN A 199 -17.48 -13.08 -8.23
C ASN A 199 -18.46 -12.19 -9.03
N MET A 200 -17.94 -11.36 -9.93
CA MET A 200 -18.76 -10.47 -10.76
C MET A 200 -19.66 -11.24 -11.73
N GLU A 201 -19.16 -12.29 -12.38
CA GLU A 201 -19.96 -13.18 -13.24
C GLU A 201 -21.13 -13.80 -12.49
N GLN A 202 -20.92 -14.23 -11.24
CA GLN A 202 -21.99 -14.75 -10.37
C GLN A 202 -23.02 -13.67 -10.04
N PHE A 203 -22.60 -12.44 -9.74
CA PHE A 203 -23.51 -11.35 -9.45
C PHE A 203 -24.30 -10.91 -10.69
N LEU A 204 -23.70 -10.87 -11.87
CA LEU A 204 -24.39 -10.58 -13.11
C LEU A 204 -25.47 -11.64 -13.40
N THR A 205 -25.13 -12.92 -13.26
CA THR A 205 -26.07 -14.03 -13.45
C THR A 205 -27.22 -13.94 -12.43
N LYS A 206 -26.92 -13.75 -11.14
CA LYS A 206 -27.92 -13.68 -10.07
C LYS A 206 -28.91 -12.54 -10.25
N ASN A 207 -28.47 -11.44 -10.87
CA ASN A 207 -29.26 -10.21 -11.00
C ASN A 207 -29.75 -9.96 -12.46
N ASP A 208 -29.75 -10.97 -13.34
CA ASP A 208 -30.13 -10.81 -14.75
C ASP A 208 -29.41 -9.65 -15.44
N ASN A 209 -28.13 -9.48 -15.19
CA ASN A 209 -27.29 -8.36 -15.63
C ASN A 209 -27.75 -6.97 -15.16
N LYS A 210 -28.67 -6.87 -14.20
CA LYS A 210 -29.16 -5.60 -13.66
C LYS A 210 -28.23 -5.10 -12.54
N VAL A 211 -27.01 -4.72 -12.91
CA VAL A 211 -26.02 -4.09 -12.05
C VAL A 211 -25.76 -2.69 -12.57
N ASP A 212 -25.91 -1.69 -11.71
CA ASP A 212 -25.81 -0.28 -12.06
C ASP A 212 -24.47 0.35 -11.70
N ALA A 213 -23.76 -0.20 -10.69
CA ALA A 213 -22.45 0.27 -10.26
C ALA A 213 -21.64 -0.85 -9.58
N VAL A 214 -20.33 -0.79 -9.67
CA VAL A 214 -19.40 -1.68 -8.99
C VAL A 214 -18.40 -0.87 -8.16
N VAL A 215 -18.36 -1.10 -6.85
CA VAL A 215 -17.33 -0.56 -5.98
C VAL A 215 -16.30 -1.66 -5.72
N ALA A 216 -15.23 -1.65 -6.53
CA ALA A 216 -14.12 -2.59 -6.42
C ALA A 216 -12.99 -1.98 -5.59
N SER A 217 -12.37 -2.81 -4.77
CA SER A 217 -11.40 -2.35 -3.77
C SER A 217 -10.04 -1.96 -4.33
N ASN A 218 -9.59 -2.59 -5.43
CA ASN A 218 -8.34 -2.19 -6.10
C ASN A 218 -8.42 -2.36 -7.62
N ASP A 219 -7.39 -1.95 -8.34
CA ASP A 219 -7.35 -1.94 -9.81
C ASP A 219 -7.28 -3.35 -10.41
N GLY A 220 -6.64 -4.30 -9.71
CA GLY A 220 -6.66 -5.70 -10.11
C GLY A 220 -8.06 -6.29 -10.04
N THR A 221 -8.77 -6.11 -8.91
CA THR A 221 -10.16 -6.59 -8.73
C THR A 221 -11.12 -5.83 -9.65
N ALA A 222 -10.91 -4.53 -9.87
CA ALA A 222 -11.64 -3.75 -10.86
C ALA A 222 -11.48 -4.30 -12.28
N GLY A 223 -10.24 -4.67 -12.66
CA GLY A 223 -9.95 -5.29 -13.95
C GLY A 223 -10.70 -6.59 -14.16
N GLY A 224 -10.76 -7.47 -13.15
CA GLY A 224 -11.55 -8.69 -13.17
C GLY A 224 -13.05 -8.43 -13.32
N ALA A 225 -13.59 -7.48 -12.52
CA ALA A 225 -15.01 -7.10 -12.63
C ALA A 225 -15.34 -6.50 -14.01
N ILE A 226 -14.47 -5.63 -14.56
CA ILE A 226 -14.64 -5.04 -15.88
C ILE A 226 -14.60 -6.10 -16.99
N ALA A 227 -13.77 -7.14 -16.86
CA ALA A 227 -13.75 -8.24 -17.82
C ALA A 227 -15.10 -8.99 -17.86
N ALA A 228 -15.69 -9.26 -16.69
CA ALA A 228 -17.04 -9.86 -16.60
C ALA A 228 -18.12 -8.94 -17.17
N LEU A 229 -18.07 -7.63 -16.90
CA LEU A 229 -18.96 -6.64 -17.49
C LEU A 229 -18.83 -6.56 -19.00
N ALA A 230 -17.59 -6.62 -19.53
CA ALA A 230 -17.32 -6.56 -20.97
C ALA A 230 -17.94 -7.75 -21.70
N ALA A 231 -17.92 -8.94 -21.11
CA ALA A 231 -18.55 -10.14 -21.67
C ALA A 231 -20.07 -10.00 -21.82
N GLN A 232 -20.70 -9.07 -21.10
CA GLN A 232 -22.13 -8.74 -21.16
C GLN A 232 -22.41 -7.42 -21.90
N GLY A 233 -21.41 -6.76 -22.49
CA GLY A 233 -21.56 -5.46 -23.14
C GLY A 233 -21.81 -4.28 -22.21
N LEU A 234 -21.47 -4.42 -20.90
CA LEU A 234 -21.73 -3.44 -19.86
C LEU A 234 -20.50 -2.60 -19.48
N ALA A 235 -19.31 -2.94 -19.96
CA ALA A 235 -18.09 -2.17 -19.70
C ALA A 235 -18.21 -0.74 -20.27
N GLY A 236 -17.83 0.27 -19.44
CA GLY A 236 -17.99 1.68 -19.79
C GLY A 236 -19.40 2.25 -19.58
N THR A 237 -20.42 1.39 -19.36
CA THR A 237 -21.76 1.82 -18.98
C THR A 237 -21.95 1.76 -17.46
N VAL A 238 -21.43 0.72 -16.82
CA VAL A 238 -21.42 0.53 -15.37
C VAL A 238 -20.16 1.18 -14.80
N PRO A 239 -20.27 2.21 -13.92
CA PRO A 239 -19.12 2.80 -13.27
C PRO A 239 -18.42 1.80 -12.33
N VAL A 240 -17.09 1.80 -12.34
CA VAL A 240 -16.27 0.90 -11.55
C VAL A 240 -15.16 1.69 -10.85
N SER A 241 -14.98 1.49 -9.54
CA SER A 241 -13.84 2.05 -8.80
C SER A 241 -12.63 1.12 -8.77
N GLY A 242 -11.50 1.67 -8.37
CA GLY A 242 -10.26 0.94 -8.08
C GLY A 242 -9.33 1.75 -7.19
N GLN A 243 -8.15 1.24 -6.91
CA GLN A 243 -7.03 1.93 -6.25
C GLN A 243 -5.70 1.36 -6.75
N ASP A 244 -4.63 2.07 -6.43
CA ASP A 244 -3.20 1.83 -6.68
C ASP A 244 -2.67 2.54 -7.91
N ALA A 245 -3.52 3.01 -8.83
CA ALA A 245 -3.16 3.66 -10.09
C ALA A 245 -2.25 2.77 -10.97
N ASP A 246 -2.60 1.50 -11.09
CA ASP A 246 -1.96 0.58 -12.02
C ASP A 246 -2.02 1.15 -13.43
N PHE A 247 -0.98 0.94 -14.24
CA PHE A 247 -0.91 1.53 -15.58
C PHE A 247 -2.11 1.14 -16.46
N ALA A 248 -2.50 -0.15 -16.40
CA ALA A 248 -3.68 -0.62 -17.10
C ALA A 248 -4.98 0.05 -16.59
N ALA A 249 -5.07 0.33 -15.30
CA ALA A 249 -6.23 0.98 -14.72
C ALA A 249 -6.31 2.46 -15.10
N LEU A 250 -5.20 3.19 -15.09
CA LEU A 250 -5.15 4.58 -15.54
C LEU A 250 -5.54 4.71 -17.02
N ASN A 251 -5.15 3.75 -17.86
CA ASN A 251 -5.64 3.68 -19.24
C ASN A 251 -7.15 3.37 -19.29
N ARG A 252 -7.67 2.44 -18.47
CA ARG A 252 -9.12 2.20 -18.36
C ARG A 252 -9.88 3.44 -17.89
N VAL A 253 -9.30 4.23 -16.97
CA VAL A 253 -9.87 5.54 -16.56
C VAL A 253 -9.91 6.50 -17.74
N ALA A 254 -8.83 6.61 -18.51
CA ALA A 254 -8.79 7.46 -19.71
C ALA A 254 -9.80 7.03 -20.77
N LEU A 255 -9.94 5.71 -21.00
CA LEU A 255 -10.92 5.15 -21.93
C LEU A 255 -12.38 5.21 -21.43
N GLY A 256 -12.58 5.38 -20.11
CA GLY A 256 -13.90 5.44 -19.46
C GLY A 256 -14.52 4.10 -19.13
N THR A 257 -13.76 3.03 -19.12
CA THR A 257 -14.22 1.71 -18.67
C THR A 257 -14.00 1.50 -17.17
N GLN A 258 -13.22 2.39 -16.51
CA GLN A 258 -13.10 2.54 -15.08
C GLN A 258 -13.36 4.00 -14.71
N THR A 259 -14.05 4.27 -13.60
CA THR A 259 -14.46 5.64 -13.21
C THR A 259 -13.34 6.35 -12.46
N VAL A 260 -12.71 5.64 -11.54
CA VAL A 260 -11.67 6.16 -10.64
C VAL A 260 -10.65 5.09 -10.32
N SER A 261 -9.39 5.48 -10.22
CA SER A 261 -8.36 4.74 -9.48
C SER A 261 -7.82 5.65 -8.39
N VAL A 262 -7.91 5.23 -7.13
CA VAL A 262 -7.37 6.00 -6.03
C VAL A 262 -5.88 5.74 -5.93
N TRP A 263 -5.09 6.75 -6.31
CA TRP A 263 -3.64 6.67 -6.31
C TRP A 263 -3.07 6.71 -4.91
N LYS A 264 -2.28 5.71 -4.62
CA LYS A 264 -1.40 5.58 -3.47
C LYS A 264 0.03 5.63 -4.01
N ASP A 265 0.74 6.76 -3.90
CA ASP A 265 2.12 6.84 -4.42
C ASP A 265 3.04 5.92 -3.61
N SER A 266 3.23 4.71 -4.11
CA SER A 266 4.03 3.68 -3.45
C SER A 266 5.52 4.03 -3.36
N ARG A 267 5.99 5.00 -4.16
CA ARG A 267 7.36 5.54 -4.04
C ARG A 267 7.53 6.27 -2.71
N ASP A 268 6.50 7.01 -2.27
CA ASP A 268 6.52 7.70 -0.99
C ASP A 268 6.41 6.70 0.16
N LEU A 269 5.51 5.72 0.06
CA LEU A 269 5.34 4.70 1.08
C LEU A 269 6.64 3.89 1.28
N GLY A 270 7.26 3.43 0.19
CA GLY A 270 8.51 2.67 0.25
C GLY A 270 9.67 3.48 0.83
N ARG A 271 9.80 4.75 0.41
CA ARG A 271 10.82 5.67 0.94
C ARG A 271 10.67 5.91 2.44
N GLU A 272 9.45 6.18 2.91
CA GLU A 272 9.19 6.43 4.31
C GLU A 272 9.37 5.15 5.15
N ALA A 273 8.93 3.98 4.68
CA ALA A 273 9.16 2.72 5.38
C ALA A 273 10.65 2.40 5.55
N ALA A 274 11.46 2.63 4.51
CA ALA A 274 12.91 2.46 4.60
C ALA A 274 13.55 3.41 5.62
N LYS A 275 13.16 4.70 5.63
CA LYS A 275 13.63 5.68 6.62
C LYS A 275 13.27 5.27 8.04
N ILE A 276 12.03 4.81 8.26
CA ILE A 276 11.56 4.32 9.55
C ILE A 276 12.39 3.12 9.99
N ALA A 277 12.56 2.11 9.13
CA ALA A 277 13.33 0.92 9.43
C ALA A 277 14.78 1.24 9.83
N VAL A 278 15.44 2.13 9.08
CA VAL A 278 16.81 2.61 9.39
C VAL A 278 16.85 3.36 10.73
N ALA A 279 15.89 4.23 11.01
CA ALA A 279 15.84 4.99 12.25
C ALA A 279 15.64 4.09 13.47
N LEU A 280 14.73 3.11 13.37
CA LEU A 280 14.45 2.15 14.44
C LEU A 280 15.65 1.22 14.69
N ALA A 281 16.30 0.72 13.63
CA ALA A 281 17.52 -0.07 13.73
C ALA A 281 18.68 0.72 14.34
N GLY A 282 18.70 2.05 14.14
CA GLY A 282 19.63 2.98 14.79
C GLY A 282 19.29 3.29 16.25
N GLY A 283 18.27 2.66 16.83
CA GLY A 283 17.87 2.81 18.23
C GLY A 283 16.90 3.95 18.51
N LYS A 284 16.33 4.62 17.48
CA LYS A 284 15.28 5.61 17.66
C LYS A 284 14.00 4.93 18.14
N LYS A 285 13.26 5.54 19.05
CA LYS A 285 11.98 4.99 19.51
C LYS A 285 10.90 5.25 18.46
N MET A 286 9.90 4.36 18.39
CA MET A 286 8.75 4.53 17.48
C MET A 286 8.03 5.88 17.70
N SER A 287 7.88 6.31 18.94
CA SER A 287 7.24 7.59 19.31
C SER A 287 8.05 8.84 18.92
N GLU A 288 9.30 8.68 18.51
CA GLU A 288 10.18 9.76 18.08
C GLU A 288 10.26 9.88 16.54
N ILE A 289 9.57 9.01 15.81
CA ILE A 289 9.46 9.08 14.35
C ILE A 289 8.63 10.32 13.99
N GLU A 290 9.13 11.10 13.04
CA GLU A 290 8.45 12.33 12.59
C GLU A 290 7.10 11.98 11.92
N GLY A 291 6.05 12.71 12.29
CA GLY A 291 4.70 12.47 11.76
C GLY A 291 3.97 11.26 12.36
N VAL A 292 4.56 10.62 13.39
CA VAL A 292 3.93 9.49 14.06
C VAL A 292 2.60 9.87 14.71
N THR A 293 1.64 8.97 14.64
CA THR A 293 0.35 9.05 15.32
C THR A 293 0.03 7.71 15.96
N THR A 294 -0.90 7.73 16.93
CA THR A 294 -1.39 6.50 17.56
C THR A 294 -2.58 5.96 16.76
N PHE A 295 -2.60 4.66 16.50
CA PHE A 295 -3.67 3.94 15.84
C PHE A 295 -4.10 2.73 16.67
N ASN A 296 -5.41 2.57 16.87
CA ASN A 296 -6.03 1.42 17.54
C ASN A 296 -7.32 0.95 16.83
N GLY A 297 -7.46 1.36 15.56
CA GLY A 297 -8.66 1.07 14.76
C GLY A 297 -8.68 -0.30 14.10
N GLY A 298 -7.72 -1.18 14.40
CA GLY A 298 -7.68 -2.55 13.89
C GLY A 298 -8.70 -3.47 14.55
N PRO A 299 -8.96 -4.66 13.98
CA PRO A 299 -9.97 -5.60 14.49
C PRO A 299 -9.69 -6.10 15.91
N LYS A 300 -8.44 -6.11 16.37
CA LYS A 300 -8.05 -6.49 17.74
C LYS A 300 -7.93 -5.29 18.70
N GLY A 301 -8.01 -4.07 18.18
CA GLY A 301 -7.89 -2.83 18.94
C GLY A 301 -6.52 -2.61 19.57
N VAL A 302 -5.47 -3.19 19.02
CA VAL A 302 -4.10 -3.01 19.51
C VAL A 302 -3.64 -1.58 19.23
N GLU A 303 -3.15 -0.89 20.27
CA GLU A 303 -2.56 0.44 20.12
C GLU A 303 -1.16 0.35 19.49
N MET A 304 -0.96 1.05 18.39
CA MET A 304 0.26 1.02 17.59
C MET A 304 0.73 2.44 17.24
N GLN A 305 2.03 2.61 17.09
CA GLN A 305 2.60 3.81 16.47
C GLN A 305 2.53 3.67 14.95
N SER A 306 2.02 4.71 14.28
CA SER A 306 1.71 4.61 12.85
C SER A 306 1.90 5.91 12.09
N ILE A 307 2.01 5.79 10.76
CA ILE A 307 1.91 6.90 9.81
C ILE A 307 0.91 6.53 8.73
N PHE A 308 0.00 7.47 8.42
CA PHE A 308 -0.96 7.35 7.34
C PHE A 308 -0.68 8.38 6.24
N LEU A 309 -0.37 7.89 5.04
CA LEU A 309 -0.19 8.74 3.86
C LEU A 309 -1.56 9.08 3.25
N LYS A 310 -1.62 10.18 2.49
CA LYS A 310 -2.85 10.66 1.87
C LYS A 310 -3.01 10.08 0.47
N PRO A 311 -4.14 9.44 0.15
CA PRO A 311 -4.48 9.00 -1.19
C PRO A 311 -5.05 10.15 -2.04
N ILE A 312 -5.04 9.97 -3.38
CA ILE A 312 -5.61 10.93 -4.34
C ILE A 312 -6.51 10.18 -5.32
N ALA A 313 -7.77 10.58 -5.47
CA ALA A 313 -8.66 10.01 -6.48
C ALA A 313 -8.23 10.50 -7.89
N ILE A 314 -7.93 9.57 -8.79
CA ILE A 314 -7.60 9.86 -10.18
C ILE A 314 -8.77 9.46 -11.07
N THR A 315 -9.30 10.46 -11.77
CA THR A 315 -10.38 10.36 -12.74
C THR A 315 -9.92 10.88 -14.10
N LYS A 316 -10.80 10.90 -15.10
CA LYS A 316 -10.49 11.52 -16.39
C LYS A 316 -10.10 12.99 -16.27
N ASP A 317 -10.69 13.70 -15.30
CA ASP A 317 -10.58 15.15 -15.19
C ASP A 317 -9.20 15.59 -14.65
N ASN A 318 -8.54 14.72 -13.89
CA ASN A 318 -7.25 15.02 -13.25
C ASN A 318 -6.15 13.97 -13.55
N LEU A 319 -6.28 13.23 -14.65
CA LEU A 319 -5.29 12.20 -15.06
C LEU A 319 -3.88 12.78 -15.24
N ASN A 320 -3.77 14.11 -15.54
CA ASN A 320 -2.48 14.80 -15.60
C ASN A 320 -1.69 14.73 -14.29
N VAL A 321 -2.33 14.59 -13.14
CA VAL A 321 -1.65 14.54 -11.82
C VAL A 321 -0.63 13.39 -11.78
N VAL A 322 -0.99 12.20 -12.23
CA VAL A 322 -0.11 11.03 -12.24
C VAL A 322 0.91 11.08 -13.40
N ILE A 323 0.57 11.74 -14.50
CA ILE A 323 1.50 11.95 -15.64
C ILE A 323 2.59 12.94 -15.23
N GLU A 324 2.22 14.10 -14.68
CA GLU A 324 3.14 15.15 -14.25
C GLU A 324 4.03 14.70 -13.07
N ALA A 325 3.51 13.82 -12.21
CA ALA A 325 4.29 13.19 -11.15
C ALA A 325 5.30 12.16 -11.66
N GLY A 326 5.32 11.86 -12.98
CA GLY A 326 6.17 10.83 -13.55
C GLY A 326 5.82 9.41 -13.08
N TRP A 327 4.56 9.20 -12.67
CA TRP A 327 4.07 7.88 -12.27
C TRP A 327 3.85 6.98 -13.49
N ILE A 328 3.23 7.52 -14.53
CA ILE A 328 2.94 6.81 -15.78
C ILE A 328 3.33 7.68 -16.99
N PRO A 329 3.92 7.12 -18.06
CA PRO A 329 4.11 7.84 -19.32
C PRO A 329 2.75 8.23 -19.94
N LYS A 330 2.66 9.45 -20.48
CA LYS A 330 1.43 9.96 -21.14
C LYS A 330 0.95 9.01 -22.23
N GLU A 331 1.86 8.49 -23.04
CA GLU A 331 1.55 7.59 -24.15
C GLU A 331 0.87 6.30 -23.65
N THR A 332 1.30 5.80 -22.49
CA THR A 332 0.73 4.60 -21.86
C THR A 332 -0.67 4.88 -21.30
N ALA A 333 -0.82 5.96 -20.55
CA ALA A 333 -2.10 6.35 -19.97
C ALA A 333 -3.15 6.65 -21.04
N CYS A 334 -2.73 7.23 -22.16
CA CYS A 334 -3.61 7.71 -23.23
C CYS A 334 -3.76 6.76 -24.43
N GLN A 335 -3.25 5.55 -24.31
CA GLN A 335 -3.34 4.56 -25.39
C GLN A 335 -4.80 4.30 -25.80
N GLY A 336 -5.11 4.50 -27.10
CA GLY A 336 -6.46 4.28 -27.65
C GLY A 336 -7.49 5.34 -27.31
N VAL A 337 -7.11 6.40 -26.60
CA VAL A 337 -7.99 7.53 -26.25
C VAL A 337 -8.22 8.38 -27.50
N LYS A 338 -9.48 8.75 -27.76
CA LYS A 338 -9.83 9.65 -28.88
C LYS A 338 -9.46 11.10 -28.53
N ALA A 339 -8.85 11.80 -29.47
CA ALA A 339 -8.53 13.22 -29.31
C ALA A 339 -9.76 14.05 -28.87
N GLY A 340 -9.57 14.98 -27.95
CA GLY A 340 -10.62 15.86 -27.40
C GLY A 340 -11.52 15.20 -26.35
N THR A 341 -11.27 13.96 -25.94
CA THR A 341 -12.11 13.28 -24.93
C THR A 341 -11.53 13.30 -23.52
N VAL A 342 -10.22 13.44 -23.40
CA VAL A 342 -9.49 13.51 -22.11
C VAL A 342 -8.42 14.58 -22.22
N LYS A 343 -8.57 15.68 -21.46
CA LYS A 343 -7.66 16.84 -21.52
C LYS A 343 -6.18 16.49 -21.33
N ALA A 344 -5.89 15.54 -20.45
CA ALA A 344 -4.51 15.11 -20.18
C ALA A 344 -3.88 14.35 -21.38
N CYS A 345 -4.71 13.89 -22.33
CA CYS A 345 -4.28 13.13 -23.50
C CYS A 345 -4.13 13.99 -24.77
N ASP A 346 -4.62 15.24 -24.75
CA ASP A 346 -4.53 16.22 -25.87
C ASP A 346 -3.15 16.99 -25.91
#